data_f789d3cc0612f00ee3f1685b0399edce
#
_entry.id   f789d3cc0612f00ee3f1685b0399edce
#
_cell.length_a   1.000
_cell.length_b   1.000
_cell.length_c   1.000
_cell.angle_alpha   90.00
_cell.angle_beta   90.00
_cell.angle_gamma   90.00
#
_symmetry.space_group_name_H-M   'P 1'
#
loop_
_entity.id
_entity.type
_entity.pdbx_description
1 polymer ?
#
loop_
_entity_poly.entity_id
_entity_poly.type
_entity_poly.pdbx_seq_one_letter_code
_entity_poly.pdbx_strand_id
1 'polypeptide(L)' 'MNEIVFQVVEDEDGTYCASWDDPRGGGISTQGSDLAELQAMVKDAVLCHFDDGEVPGRVRLHFVQDPALAVA' A
#
# COMPACT_ATOMS: atom_id res chain seq x y z
N MET A 1 -2.92 -16.00 6.87
CA MET A 1 -2.37 -15.23 5.73
C MET A 1 -0.99 -14.74 6.08
N ASN A 2 0.01 -15.09 5.28
CA ASN A 2 1.41 -14.80 5.64
C ASN A 2 1.95 -13.57 4.96
N GLU A 3 1.40 -13.20 3.82
CA GLU A 3 1.88 -12.05 3.08
C GLU A 3 0.72 -11.39 2.34
N ILE A 4 0.70 -10.05 2.35
CA ILE A 4 -0.19 -9.29 1.49
C ILE A 4 0.65 -8.29 0.69
N VAL A 5 0.15 -7.93 -0.48
CA VAL A 5 0.84 -7.04 -1.40
C VAL A 5 0.00 -5.80 -1.62
N PHE A 6 0.54 -4.64 -1.25
CA PHE A 6 -0.09 -3.36 -1.55
C PHE A 6 0.40 -2.88 -2.91
N GLN A 7 -0.50 -2.32 -3.68
CA GLN A 7 -0.12 -1.60 -4.89
C GLN A 7 0.11 -0.14 -4.55
N VAL A 8 1.25 0.37 -4.96
CA VAL A 8 1.66 1.74 -4.65
C VAL A 8 1.75 2.54 -5.94
N VAL A 9 1.07 3.67 -5.95
CA VAL A 9 1.08 4.60 -7.08
C VAL A 9 1.62 5.94 -6.60
N GLU A 10 2.54 6.52 -7.37
CA GLU A 10 3.08 7.83 -7.09
C GLU A 10 2.26 8.87 -7.85
N ASP A 11 1.76 9.87 -7.14
CA ASP A 11 1.05 10.99 -7.74
C ASP A 11 2.03 12.04 -8.27
N GLU A 12 1.51 12.95 -9.09
CA GLU A 12 2.30 14.01 -9.70
C GLU A 12 2.98 14.91 -8.68
N ASP A 13 2.38 15.07 -7.51
CA ASP A 13 2.93 15.91 -6.44
C ASP A 13 3.95 15.19 -5.57
N GLY A 14 4.27 13.93 -5.90
CA GLY A 14 5.23 13.14 -5.14
C GLY A 14 4.63 12.36 -3.99
N THR A 15 3.32 12.43 -3.79
CA THR A 15 2.63 11.65 -2.77
C THR A 15 2.47 10.21 -3.24
N TYR A 16 2.64 9.26 -2.32
CA TYR A 16 2.44 7.84 -2.62
C TYR A 16 1.12 7.38 -2.04
N CYS A 17 0.36 6.64 -2.86
CA CYS A 17 -0.89 6.02 -2.42
C CYS A 17 -0.74 4.52 -2.48
N ALA A 18 -1.10 3.84 -1.39
CA ALA A 18 -1.03 2.39 -1.31
C ALA A 18 -2.41 1.82 -1.08
N SER A 19 -2.72 0.72 -1.74
CA SER A 19 -4.02 0.07 -1.61
C SER A 19 -3.89 -1.45 -1.69
N TRP A 20 -4.80 -2.12 -1.00
CA TRP A 20 -4.88 -3.57 -1.01
C TRP A 20 -6.34 -3.98 -0.86
N ASP A 21 -6.82 -4.87 -1.72
CA ASP A 21 -8.17 -5.39 -1.66
C ASP A 21 -8.18 -6.70 -0.88
N ASP A 22 -9.01 -6.74 0.17
CA ASP A 22 -9.13 -7.95 0.98
C ASP A 22 -10.07 -8.91 0.26
N PRO A 23 -9.62 -10.15 -0.05
CA PRO A 23 -10.48 -11.14 -0.71
C PRO A 23 -11.70 -11.51 0.13
N ARG A 24 -11.69 -11.21 1.43
CA ARG A 24 -12.84 -11.45 2.31
C ARG A 24 -13.82 -10.29 2.32
N GLY A 25 -13.54 -9.21 1.59
CA GLY A 25 -14.35 -8.03 1.52
C GLY A 25 -13.67 -6.84 2.19
N GLY A 26 -13.95 -5.64 1.67
CA GLY A 26 -13.30 -4.43 2.13
C GLY A 26 -11.87 -4.32 1.62
N GLY A 27 -11.10 -3.42 2.19
CA GLY A 27 -9.74 -3.20 1.78
C GLY A 27 -9.04 -2.18 2.64
N ILE A 28 -7.79 -1.90 2.32
CA ILE A 28 -6.96 -0.92 2.99
C ILE A 28 -6.48 0.10 1.96
N SER A 29 -6.60 1.38 2.29
CA SER A 29 -6.08 2.45 1.44
C SER A 29 -5.42 3.47 2.34
N THR A 30 -4.20 3.87 1.99
CA THR A 30 -3.46 4.85 2.77
C THR A 30 -2.51 5.62 1.86
N GLN A 31 -1.89 6.66 2.40
CA GLN A 31 -0.97 7.49 1.62
C GLN A 31 0.15 8.02 2.51
N GLY A 32 1.20 8.48 1.88
CA GLY A 32 2.32 9.10 2.55
C GLY A 32 3.03 10.07 1.62
N SER A 33 3.67 11.10 2.19
CA SER A 33 4.38 12.11 1.42
C SER A 33 5.79 11.67 1.00
N ASP A 34 6.30 10.61 1.61
CA ASP A 34 7.55 9.97 1.20
C ASP A 34 7.48 8.48 1.54
N LEU A 35 8.51 7.72 1.15
CA LEU A 35 8.50 6.27 1.35
C LEU A 35 8.51 5.88 2.81
N ALA A 36 9.24 6.61 3.65
CA ALA A 36 9.30 6.31 5.08
C ALA A 36 7.93 6.52 5.73
N GLU A 37 7.26 7.61 5.40
CA GLU A 37 5.92 7.87 5.89
C GLU A 37 4.93 6.83 5.37
N LEU A 38 5.01 6.50 4.08
CA LEU A 38 4.14 5.49 3.50
C LEU A 38 4.28 4.15 4.21
N GLN A 39 5.50 3.71 4.49
CA GLN A 39 5.73 2.45 5.18
C GLN A 39 5.12 2.46 6.58
N ALA A 40 5.27 3.57 7.29
CA ALA A 40 4.69 3.72 8.63
C ALA A 40 3.16 3.69 8.57
N MET A 41 2.58 4.38 7.59
CA MET A 41 1.13 4.43 7.43
C MET A 41 0.55 3.08 7.03
N VAL A 42 1.23 2.35 6.13
CA VAL A 42 0.81 1.01 5.72
C VAL A 42 0.85 0.07 6.92
N LYS A 43 1.92 0.09 7.67
CA LYS A 43 2.08 -0.77 8.84
C LYS A 43 0.96 -0.51 9.86
N ASP A 44 0.70 0.76 10.14
CA ASP A 44 -0.35 1.14 11.07
C ASP A 44 -1.73 0.70 10.59
N ALA A 45 -2.01 0.91 9.30
CA ALA A 45 -3.28 0.52 8.72
C ALA A 45 -3.48 -1.00 8.76
N VAL A 46 -2.44 -1.77 8.51
CA VAL A 46 -2.49 -3.24 8.58
C VAL A 46 -2.80 -3.69 10.01
N LEU A 47 -2.13 -3.09 10.98
CA LEU A 47 -2.37 -3.45 12.38
C LEU A 47 -3.79 -3.11 12.83
N CYS A 48 -4.40 -2.08 12.25
CA CYS A 48 -5.78 -1.70 12.56
C CYS A 48 -6.81 -2.58 11.84
N HIS A 49 -6.48 -3.09 10.65
CA HIS A 49 -7.41 -3.84 9.82
C HIS A 49 -7.57 -5.29 10.28
N PHE A 50 -6.50 -5.90 10.76
CA PHE A 50 -6.50 -7.31 11.15
C PHE A 50 -6.58 -7.45 12.67
N ASP A 51 -7.27 -8.51 13.10
CA ASP A 51 -7.30 -8.86 14.53
C ASP A 51 -5.96 -9.46 14.96
N ASP A 52 -5.71 -9.45 16.26
CA ASP A 52 -4.54 -10.08 16.83
C ASP A 52 -4.49 -11.55 16.39
N GLY A 53 -3.33 -11.98 15.94
CA GLY A 53 -3.13 -13.34 15.46
C GLY A 53 -3.46 -13.53 13.98
N GLU A 54 -4.12 -12.56 13.35
CA GLU A 54 -4.44 -12.61 11.92
C GLU A 54 -3.57 -11.67 11.09
N VAL A 55 -2.73 -10.88 11.74
CA VAL A 55 -1.85 -9.93 11.05
C VAL A 55 -0.86 -10.71 10.18
N PRO A 56 -0.75 -10.36 8.89
CA PRO A 56 0.22 -11.05 8.03
C PRO A 56 1.65 -10.82 8.52
N GLY A 57 2.48 -11.83 8.38
CA GLY A 57 3.86 -11.73 8.81
C GLY A 57 4.71 -10.83 7.91
N ARG A 58 4.22 -10.55 6.71
CA ARG A 58 4.96 -9.72 5.73
C ARG A 58 3.99 -8.91 4.91
N VAL A 59 4.36 -7.66 4.69
CA VAL A 59 3.65 -6.76 3.77
C VAL A 59 4.65 -6.31 2.71
N ARG A 60 4.28 -6.51 1.46
CA ARG A 60 5.11 -6.12 0.33
C ARG A 60 4.47 -4.92 -0.37
N LEU A 61 5.30 -3.97 -0.76
CA LEU A 61 4.86 -2.82 -1.55
C LEU A 61 5.28 -3.03 -2.99
N HIS A 62 4.30 -3.11 -3.88
CA HIS A 62 4.54 -3.23 -5.31
C HIS A 62 4.29 -1.88 -5.96
N PHE A 63 5.33 -1.26 -6.49
CA PHE A 63 5.22 0.05 -7.12
C PHE A 63 4.76 -0.11 -8.56
N VAL A 64 3.56 0.41 -8.80
CA VAL A 64 2.99 0.42 -10.16
C VAL A 64 3.44 1.73 -10.81
N GLN A 65 4.18 1.62 -11.90
CA GLN A 65 4.55 2.79 -12.68
C GLN A 65 3.71 2.81 -13.94
N ASP A 66 2.93 3.85 -14.08
CA ASP A 66 2.30 4.10 -15.36
C ASP A 66 3.39 4.40 -16.38
N PRO A 67 3.42 3.69 -17.50
CA PRO A 67 4.37 4.03 -18.55
C PRO A 67 3.97 5.35 -19.17
N ALA A 68 4.43 6.43 -18.57
CA ALA A 68 4.25 7.74 -19.16
C ALA A 68 5.11 7.81 -20.42
N LEU A 69 4.46 7.73 -21.56
CA LEU A 69 5.16 7.85 -22.82
C LEU A 69 5.34 9.34 -23.11
N ALA A 70 6.59 9.78 -23.15
CA ALA A 70 6.88 11.10 -23.66
C ALA A 70 6.65 11.08 -25.17
N VAL A 71 5.64 11.76 -25.61
CA VAL A 71 5.23 11.73 -27.00
C VAL A 71 5.84 12.86 -27.82
N ALA A 72 6.62 13.69 -27.19
CA ALA A 72 7.25 14.82 -27.90
C ALA A 72 8.65 15.05 -27.39
#